data_614628ef18719f4742cbd86d68338417
#
_entry.id   614628ef18719f4742cbd86d68338417
#
_cell.length_a   1.000
_cell.length_b   1.000
_cell.length_c   1.000
_cell.angle_alpha   90.00
_cell.angle_beta   90.00
_cell.angle_gamma   90.00
#
_symmetry.space_group_name_H-M   'P 1'
#
loop_
_entity.id
_entity.type
_entity.pdbx_description
1 polymer ?
#
loop_
_entity_poly.entity_id
_entity_poly.type
_entity_poly.pdbx_seq_one_letter_code
_entity_poly.pdbx_strand_id
1 'polypeptide(L)'
;MATPQLSPGVLVREVDLTVGRADNVLDNIGAIAGPFRIGPIDEPIQVSTEEDLISVFGKPLSTDAQYEYWHSASSFLSYGGVLKVVRTDSTNLNTANAGVGIASTSTLKIKNYDDYNASYTSASNYSWAAKTPGSWGNGLKVCVIDDLADQT
;
A
#
# COMPACT_ATOMS: atom_id res chain seq x y z
N MET A 1 -29.22 49.12 -19.02
CA MET A 1 -29.97 49.75 -20.16
C MET A 1 -28.99 49.89 -21.30
N ALA A 2 -29.23 49.22 -22.43
CA ALA A 2 -28.41 49.38 -23.62
C ALA A 2 -28.79 50.73 -24.27
N THR A 3 -27.86 51.64 -24.45
CA THR A 3 -28.07 52.89 -25.18
C THR A 3 -28.23 52.58 -26.66
N PRO A 4 -29.33 53.08 -27.32
CA PRO A 4 -29.47 52.85 -28.73
C PRO A 4 -28.43 53.64 -29.51
N GLN A 5 -27.76 52.97 -30.45
CA GLN A 5 -26.80 53.61 -31.33
C GLN A 5 -27.52 54.50 -32.34
N LEU A 6 -27.25 55.82 -32.31
CA LEU A 6 -27.95 56.83 -33.11
C LEU A 6 -27.26 57.12 -34.45
N SER A 7 -26.15 56.51 -34.78
CA SER A 7 -25.47 56.70 -36.06
C SER A 7 -24.87 55.37 -36.57
N PRO A 8 -24.69 55.21 -37.90
CA PRO A 8 -24.07 54.02 -38.44
C PRO A 8 -22.63 53.91 -37.95
N GLY A 9 -22.34 52.86 -37.24
CA GLY A 9 -21.04 52.54 -36.69
C GLY A 9 -20.86 51.04 -36.52
N VAL A 10 -19.64 50.60 -36.41
CA VAL A 10 -19.31 49.21 -36.15
C VAL A 10 -19.31 49.00 -34.63
N LEU A 11 -20.26 48.21 -34.14
CA LEU A 11 -20.27 47.76 -32.75
C LEU A 11 -19.44 46.49 -32.62
N VAL A 12 -18.25 46.61 -32.08
CA VAL A 12 -17.44 45.46 -31.75
C VAL A 12 -17.86 44.99 -30.36
N ARG A 13 -18.48 43.83 -30.28
CA ARG A 13 -18.79 43.17 -29.03
C ARG A 13 -17.81 42.00 -28.86
N GLU A 14 -16.97 42.12 -27.90
CA GLU A 14 -16.10 40.98 -27.48
C GLU A 14 -17.01 39.98 -26.78
N VAL A 15 -17.14 38.80 -27.34
CA VAL A 15 -17.79 37.66 -26.69
C VAL A 15 -16.67 36.75 -26.27
N ASP A 16 -16.41 36.69 -24.98
CA ASP A 16 -15.52 35.70 -24.40
C ASP A 16 -16.11 34.31 -24.58
N LEU A 17 -15.64 33.60 -25.59
CA LEU A 17 -15.98 32.22 -25.88
C LEU A 17 -15.06 31.24 -25.11
N THR A 18 -14.36 31.72 -24.11
CA THR A 18 -13.63 30.84 -23.22
C THR A 18 -14.63 29.95 -22.50
N VAL A 19 -15.00 28.87 -23.17
CA VAL A 19 -15.73 27.75 -22.57
C VAL A 19 -14.99 27.37 -21.31
N GLY A 20 -15.68 27.47 -20.21
CA GLY A 20 -15.20 27.37 -18.87
C GLY A 20 -13.93 26.56 -18.74
N ARG A 21 -12.91 27.21 -18.23
CA ARG A 21 -11.68 26.57 -17.80
C ARG A 21 -12.09 25.29 -17.08
N ALA A 22 -11.84 24.14 -17.68
CA ALA A 22 -11.91 22.91 -16.94
C ALA A 22 -11.03 23.14 -15.72
N ASP A 23 -11.63 23.20 -14.55
CA ASP A 23 -10.87 23.21 -13.31
C ASP A 23 -9.88 22.06 -13.46
N ASN A 24 -8.60 22.40 -13.52
CA ASN A 24 -7.56 21.41 -13.56
C ASN A 24 -7.61 20.73 -12.20
N VAL A 25 -8.49 19.73 -12.08
CA VAL A 25 -8.51 18.83 -10.93
C VAL A 25 -7.17 18.12 -11.02
N LEU A 26 -6.22 18.61 -10.24
CA LEU A 26 -4.94 17.96 -10.03
C LEU A 26 -5.25 16.62 -9.35
N ASP A 27 -5.40 15.60 -10.19
CA ASP A 27 -5.62 14.24 -9.73
C ASP A 27 -4.26 13.69 -9.28
N ASN A 28 -3.90 14.02 -8.04
CA ASN A 28 -2.66 13.58 -7.39
C ASN A 28 -2.76 12.13 -6.91
N ILE A 29 -3.43 11.27 -7.67
CA ILE A 29 -3.53 9.85 -7.38
C ILE A 29 -2.52 9.11 -8.24
N GLY A 30 -1.55 8.48 -7.59
CA GLY A 30 -0.58 7.60 -8.24
C GLY A 30 -0.83 6.14 -7.94
N ALA A 31 -0.17 5.26 -8.68
CA ALA A 31 -0.12 3.84 -8.40
C ALA A 31 1.29 3.31 -8.61
N ILE A 32 1.72 2.41 -7.73
CA ILE A 32 3.01 1.73 -7.83
C ILE A 32 2.85 0.25 -7.48
N ALA A 33 3.48 -0.61 -8.26
CA ALA A 33 3.62 -2.02 -7.94
C ALA A 33 5.10 -2.33 -7.77
N GLY A 34 5.47 -3.03 -6.69
CA GLY A 34 6.87 -3.33 -6.42
C GLY A 34 7.10 -4.34 -5.30
N PRO A 35 8.33 -4.80 -5.16
CA PRO A 35 8.73 -5.78 -4.15
C PRO A 35 8.97 -5.09 -2.81
N PHE A 36 7.92 -4.67 -2.13
CA PHE A 36 8.04 -4.09 -0.79
C PHE A 36 8.40 -5.15 0.26
N ARG A 37 9.05 -4.72 1.34
CA ARG A 37 9.57 -5.63 2.37
C ARG A 37 8.48 -6.34 3.16
N ILE A 38 7.45 -5.61 3.56
CA ILE A 38 6.32 -6.06 4.38
C ILE A 38 5.04 -5.72 3.64
N GLY A 39 3.92 -6.16 4.11
CA GLY A 39 2.61 -5.81 3.58
C GLY A 39 1.93 -6.96 2.83
N PRO A 40 0.63 -6.82 2.58
CA PRO A 40 -0.13 -7.80 1.82
C PRO A 40 0.33 -7.86 0.37
N ILE A 41 0.15 -9.03 -0.24
CA ILE A 41 0.48 -9.28 -1.64
C ILE A 41 -0.81 -9.22 -2.46
N ASP A 42 -0.70 -8.72 -3.68
CA ASP A 42 -1.80 -8.64 -4.67
C ASP A 42 -3.03 -7.85 -4.16
N GLU A 43 -2.83 -6.99 -3.17
CA GLU A 43 -3.88 -6.13 -2.62
C GLU A 43 -3.47 -4.67 -2.74
N PRO A 44 -4.27 -3.81 -3.41
CA PRO A 44 -3.98 -2.39 -3.52
C PRO A 44 -4.29 -1.66 -2.22
N ILE A 45 -3.27 -1.19 -1.54
CA ILE A 45 -3.38 -0.39 -0.32
C ILE A 45 -3.20 1.09 -0.66
N GLN A 46 -4.11 1.91 -0.18
CA GLN A 46 -4.02 3.35 -0.32
C GLN A 46 -3.20 3.93 0.84
N VAL A 47 -2.21 4.73 0.50
CA VAL A 47 -1.35 5.47 1.44
C VAL A 47 -1.35 6.95 1.08
N SER A 48 -1.34 7.80 2.07
CA SER A 48 -1.39 9.27 1.90
C SER A 48 -0.17 9.95 2.47
N THR A 49 0.56 9.27 3.34
CA THR A 49 1.76 9.79 4.01
C THR A 49 2.90 8.78 3.96
N GLU A 50 4.12 9.27 4.15
CA GLU A 50 5.28 8.38 4.31
C GLU A 50 5.15 7.49 5.56
N GLU A 51 4.51 7.99 6.62
CA GLU A 51 4.27 7.23 7.85
C GLU A 51 3.33 6.05 7.59
N ASP A 52 2.28 6.25 6.79
CA ASP A 52 1.39 5.17 6.34
C ASP A 52 2.17 4.13 5.53
N LEU A 53 3.03 4.59 4.61
CA LEU A 53 3.88 3.72 3.81
C LEU A 53 4.80 2.86 4.69
N ILE A 54 5.43 3.46 5.71
CA ILE A 54 6.29 2.77 6.65
C ILE A 54 5.51 1.77 7.50
N SER A 55 4.33 2.14 7.97
CA SER A 55 3.53 1.29 8.85
C SER A 55 3.05 0.02 8.15
N VAL A 56 2.71 0.11 6.87
CA VAL A 56 2.17 -1.01 6.08
C VAL A 56 3.27 -1.81 5.39
N PHE A 57 4.21 -1.12 4.74
CA PHE A 57 5.21 -1.76 3.87
C PHE A 57 6.61 -1.82 4.46
N GLY A 58 6.82 -1.20 5.63
CA GLY A 58 8.11 -1.14 6.31
C GLY A 58 9.14 -0.28 5.57
N LYS A 59 10.27 -0.02 6.23
CA LYS A 59 11.43 0.60 5.58
C LYS A 59 12.29 -0.48 4.92
N PRO A 60 12.74 -0.28 3.69
CA PRO A 60 13.70 -1.15 3.05
C PRO A 60 15.07 -1.01 3.71
N LEU A 61 15.89 -2.04 3.64
CA LEU A 61 17.31 -1.94 3.92
C LEU A 61 18.00 -1.28 2.71
N SER A 62 19.04 -0.50 2.94
CA SER A 62 19.75 0.24 1.88
C SER A 62 20.43 -0.64 0.83
N THR A 63 20.54 -1.94 1.10
CA THR A 63 21.14 -2.96 0.21
C THR A 63 20.11 -3.76 -0.57
N ASP A 64 18.82 -3.55 -0.32
CA ASP A 64 17.74 -4.32 -0.93
C ASP A 64 17.32 -3.70 -2.27
N ALA A 65 16.98 -4.52 -3.26
CA ALA A 65 16.39 -4.08 -4.52
C ALA A 65 15.04 -3.34 -4.34
N GLN A 66 14.44 -3.47 -3.17
CA GLN A 66 13.20 -2.80 -2.78
C GLN A 66 13.39 -1.31 -2.50
N TYR A 67 14.61 -0.86 -2.28
CA TYR A 67 14.94 0.52 -1.92
C TYR A 67 14.47 1.53 -2.96
N GLU A 68 14.67 1.23 -4.22
CA GLU A 68 14.30 2.13 -5.33
C GLU A 68 12.78 2.34 -5.40
N TYR A 69 12.00 1.27 -5.26
CA TYR A 69 10.54 1.32 -5.27
C TYR A 69 10.00 2.10 -4.08
N TRP A 70 10.54 1.82 -2.91
CA TRP A 70 10.14 2.51 -1.69
C TRP A 70 10.45 4.00 -1.76
N HIS A 71 11.65 4.35 -2.22
CA HIS A 71 12.08 5.73 -2.33
C HIS A 71 11.28 6.52 -3.37
N SER A 72 10.93 5.89 -4.48
CA SER A 72 10.03 6.47 -5.48
C SER A 72 8.64 6.74 -4.91
N ALA A 73 8.10 5.80 -4.13
CA ALA A 73 6.82 5.97 -3.45
C ALA A 73 6.86 7.10 -2.42
N SER A 74 7.89 7.15 -1.57
CA SER A 74 8.09 8.21 -0.57
C SER A 74 8.24 9.58 -1.23
N SER A 75 9.02 9.67 -2.31
CA SER A 75 9.18 10.91 -3.06
C SER A 75 7.85 11.40 -3.66
N PHE A 76 7.04 10.51 -4.21
CA PHE A 76 5.71 10.88 -4.70
C PHE A 76 4.82 11.42 -3.59
N LEU A 77 4.78 10.76 -2.43
CA LEU A 77 3.99 11.19 -1.29
C LEU A 77 4.44 12.55 -0.73
N SER A 78 5.72 12.90 -0.85
CA SER A 78 6.24 14.20 -0.41
C SER A 78 5.64 15.39 -1.17
N TYR A 79 5.09 15.17 -2.37
CA TYR A 79 4.36 16.17 -3.14
C TYR A 79 2.86 16.29 -2.76
N GLY A 80 2.41 15.55 -1.75
CA GLY A 80 1.04 15.65 -1.23
C GLY A 80 0.02 14.85 -2.06
N GLY A 81 0.45 13.79 -2.74
CA GLY A 81 -0.42 12.89 -3.50
C GLY A 81 -0.97 11.74 -2.65
N VAL A 82 -1.94 11.03 -3.21
CA VAL A 82 -2.42 9.74 -2.71
C VAL A 82 -1.86 8.64 -3.59
N LEU A 83 -1.28 7.61 -2.99
CA LEU A 83 -0.63 6.52 -3.72
C LEU A 83 -1.35 5.20 -3.43
N LYS A 84 -1.70 4.48 -4.48
CA LYS A 84 -2.12 3.08 -4.37
C LYS A 84 -0.91 2.19 -4.58
N VAL A 85 -0.55 1.45 -3.55
CA VAL A 85 0.63 0.59 -3.53
C VAL A 85 0.20 -0.87 -3.57
N VAL A 86 0.78 -1.63 -4.49
CA VAL A 86 0.59 -3.07 -4.59
C VAL A 86 1.93 -3.75 -4.41
N ARG A 87 2.01 -4.65 -3.43
CA ARG A 87 3.17 -5.50 -3.24
C ARG A 87 3.12 -6.68 -4.20
N THR A 88 4.16 -6.83 -5.00
CA THR A 88 4.26 -7.94 -5.95
C THR A 88 4.66 -9.25 -5.25
N ASP A 89 4.11 -10.35 -5.75
CA ASP A 89 4.47 -11.70 -5.28
C ASP A 89 5.85 -12.14 -5.83
N SER A 90 6.47 -13.04 -5.11
CA SER A 90 7.68 -13.77 -5.53
C SER A 90 7.59 -15.22 -5.08
N THR A 91 8.15 -16.13 -5.84
CA THR A 91 8.16 -17.58 -5.53
C THR A 91 8.76 -17.88 -4.18
N ASN A 92 9.71 -17.06 -3.71
CA ASN A 92 10.42 -17.25 -2.44
C ASN A 92 9.80 -16.50 -1.26
N LEU A 93 8.69 -15.78 -1.47
CA LEU A 93 7.99 -15.09 -0.40
C LEU A 93 7.06 -16.07 0.32
N ASN A 94 7.50 -16.56 1.47
CA ASN A 94 6.72 -17.43 2.33
C ASN A 94 6.34 -16.73 3.63
N THR A 95 5.27 -17.19 4.25
CA THR A 95 4.79 -16.71 5.53
C THR A 95 5.49 -17.42 6.65
N ALA A 96 6.14 -16.67 7.55
CA ALA A 96 6.73 -17.26 8.75
C ALA A 96 5.62 -17.87 9.61
N ASN A 97 5.81 -19.11 10.04
CA ASN A 97 4.84 -19.86 10.82
C ASN A 97 5.53 -20.73 11.87
N ALA A 98 4.78 -21.03 12.92
CA ALA A 98 5.21 -21.92 13.98
C ALA A 98 4.00 -22.64 14.57
N GLY A 99 4.24 -23.76 15.23
CA GLY A 99 3.22 -24.50 15.96
C GLY A 99 3.80 -25.20 17.17
N VAL A 100 2.97 -25.46 18.16
CA VAL A 100 3.36 -26.27 19.32
C VAL A 100 3.45 -27.73 18.87
N GLY A 101 4.66 -28.28 18.89
CA GLY A 101 4.91 -29.62 18.41
C GLY A 101 4.83 -29.84 16.88
N ILE A 102 4.72 -28.77 16.12
CA ILE A 102 4.66 -28.79 14.65
C ILE A 102 5.88 -28.04 14.11
N ALA A 103 6.61 -28.68 13.21
CA ALA A 103 7.72 -28.01 12.52
C ALA A 103 7.17 -26.90 11.59
N SER A 104 7.86 -25.76 11.53
CA SER A 104 7.53 -24.70 10.59
C SER A 104 7.57 -25.21 9.15
N THR A 105 6.57 -24.89 8.37
CA THR A 105 6.52 -25.25 6.93
C THR A 105 7.09 -24.11 6.10
N SER A 106 8.09 -24.41 5.28
CA SER A 106 8.71 -23.43 4.39
C SER A 106 7.85 -23.05 3.16
N THR A 107 6.71 -23.69 2.99
CA THR A 107 5.84 -23.53 1.82
C THR A 107 4.54 -22.77 2.11
N LEU A 108 4.29 -22.39 3.36
CA LEU A 108 3.10 -21.63 3.71
C LEU A 108 3.18 -20.22 3.10
N LYS A 109 2.18 -19.85 2.33
CA LYS A 109 2.05 -18.51 1.76
C LYS A 109 0.63 -17.99 1.96
N ILE A 110 0.46 -17.05 2.86
CA ILE A 110 -0.78 -16.32 3.09
C ILE A 110 -0.58 -14.92 2.51
N LYS A 111 -1.21 -14.61 1.38
CA LYS A 111 -0.96 -13.38 0.65
C LYS A 111 -1.54 -12.15 1.34
N ASN A 112 -2.80 -12.24 1.74
CA ASN A 112 -3.57 -11.17 2.35
C ASN A 112 -4.68 -11.76 3.24
N TYR A 113 -5.52 -10.88 3.79
CA TYR A 113 -6.60 -11.31 4.70
C TYR A 113 -7.68 -12.13 4.00
N ASP A 114 -7.99 -11.82 2.75
CA ASP A 114 -9.01 -12.55 1.98
C ASP A 114 -8.53 -13.97 1.67
N ASP A 115 -7.28 -14.14 1.30
CA ASP A 115 -6.65 -15.43 1.09
C ASP A 115 -6.62 -16.27 2.39
N TYR A 116 -6.34 -15.63 3.53
CA TYR A 116 -6.44 -16.28 4.84
C TYR A 116 -7.84 -16.81 5.10
N ASN A 117 -8.87 -15.98 4.91
CA ASN A 117 -10.25 -16.37 5.13
C ASN A 117 -10.72 -17.49 4.19
N ALA A 118 -10.27 -17.46 2.94
CA ALA A 118 -10.68 -18.43 1.94
C ALA A 118 -10.04 -19.81 2.14
N SER A 119 -8.77 -19.86 2.58
CA SER A 119 -7.99 -21.09 2.47
C SER A 119 -7.34 -21.58 3.77
N TYR A 120 -7.21 -20.71 4.78
CA TYR A 120 -6.33 -20.99 5.92
C TYR A 120 -7.00 -20.97 7.29
N THR A 121 -8.25 -20.59 7.43
CA THR A 121 -8.99 -20.54 8.71
C THR A 121 -9.13 -21.90 9.40
N SER A 122 -9.09 -22.99 8.62
CA SER A 122 -9.20 -24.37 9.13
C SER A 122 -7.88 -25.15 9.05
N ALA A 123 -6.77 -24.46 8.79
CA ALA A 123 -5.48 -25.12 8.64
C ALA A 123 -4.96 -25.62 9.99
N SER A 124 -4.57 -26.89 10.04
CA SER A 124 -4.02 -27.56 11.23
C SER A 124 -2.48 -27.59 11.26
N ASN A 125 -1.84 -27.00 10.24
CA ASN A 125 -0.41 -27.15 10.03
C ASN A 125 0.43 -26.08 10.76
N TYR A 126 -0.22 -25.14 11.45
CA TYR A 126 0.45 -24.11 12.26
C TYR A 126 -0.48 -23.63 13.37
N SER A 127 0.09 -23.15 14.47
CA SER A 127 -0.64 -22.45 15.54
C SER A 127 -0.49 -20.94 15.39
N TRP A 128 0.60 -20.48 14.80
CA TRP A 128 0.96 -19.09 14.62
C TRP A 128 1.47 -18.87 13.20
N ALA A 129 0.98 -17.84 12.57
CA ALA A 129 1.48 -17.41 11.27
C ALA A 129 1.64 -15.89 11.26
N ALA A 130 2.67 -15.41 10.56
CA ALA A 130 2.86 -13.98 10.36
C ALA A 130 1.74 -13.44 9.46
N LYS A 131 1.28 -12.23 9.74
CA LYS A 131 0.18 -11.59 9.01
C LYS A 131 0.48 -11.43 7.51
N THR A 132 1.73 -11.23 7.16
CA THR A 132 2.16 -11.03 5.77
C THR A 132 3.41 -11.82 5.47
N PRO A 133 3.61 -12.30 4.24
CA PRO A 133 4.80 -13.06 3.88
C PRO A 133 6.07 -12.19 3.86
N GLY A 134 7.17 -12.82 4.12
CA GLY A 134 8.50 -12.22 4.04
C GLY A 134 9.43 -12.66 5.16
N SER A 135 10.73 -12.47 4.96
CA SER A 135 11.78 -12.82 5.90
C SER A 135 11.75 -12.04 7.22
N TRP A 136 11.01 -10.95 7.28
CA TRP A 136 10.86 -10.12 8.48
C TRP A 136 10.25 -10.89 9.65
N GLY A 137 9.37 -11.85 9.35
CA GLY A 137 8.71 -12.68 10.35
C GLY A 137 9.59 -13.76 10.98
N ASN A 138 10.72 -14.10 10.36
CA ASN A 138 11.59 -15.16 10.84
C ASN A 138 12.29 -14.85 12.19
N GLY A 139 12.36 -13.57 12.55
CA GLY A 139 12.92 -13.13 13.81
C GLY A 139 11.92 -13.04 14.96
N LEU A 140 10.62 -13.24 14.70
CA LEU A 140 9.59 -13.19 15.71
C LEU A 140 9.62 -14.46 16.58
N LYS A 141 9.48 -14.27 17.88
CA LYS A 141 9.33 -15.36 18.85
C LYS A 141 7.97 -15.17 19.54
N VAL A 142 7.21 -16.26 19.61
CA VAL A 142 5.95 -16.30 20.36
C VAL A 142 6.14 -17.15 21.58
N CYS A 143 5.84 -16.59 22.75
CA CYS A 143 5.82 -17.29 24.01
C CYS A 143 4.41 -17.18 24.59
N VAL A 144 3.82 -18.30 24.96
CA VAL A 144 2.55 -18.36 25.67
C VAL A 144 2.87 -18.58 27.13
N ILE A 145 2.46 -17.64 27.97
CA ILE A 145 2.62 -17.73 29.42
C ILE A 145 1.24 -18.04 29.96
N ASP A 146 1.05 -19.28 30.37
CA ASP A 146 -0.25 -19.78 30.91
C ASP A 146 -0.21 -20.08 32.41
N ASP A 147 0.98 -20.06 33.03
CA ASP A 147 1.16 -20.21 34.48
C ASP A 147 2.03 -19.08 35.04
N LEU A 148 1.76 -18.77 36.34
CA LEU A 148 2.55 -17.77 37.09
C LEU A 148 4.04 -18.15 37.20
N ALA A 149 4.33 -19.45 37.19
CA ALA A 149 5.71 -19.97 37.25
C ALA A 149 6.55 -19.66 36.01
N ASP A 150 5.89 -19.39 34.88
CA ASP A 150 6.54 -19.08 33.60
C ASP A 150 6.88 -17.58 33.42
N GLN A 151 6.55 -16.76 34.43
CA GLN A 151 6.75 -15.30 34.39
C GLN A 151 8.11 -14.83 34.94
N THR A 152 9.09 -15.69 35.06
CA THR A 152 10.43 -15.35 35.57
C THR A 152 11.41 -14.93 34.50
#